data_90df8441204cc3dc2d9f607db98de152
#
_entry.id   90df8441204cc3dc2d9f607db98de152
#
_cell.length_a   1.000
_cell.length_b   1.000
_cell.length_c   1.000
_cell.angle_alpha   90.00
_cell.angle_beta   90.00
_cell.angle_gamma   90.00
#
_symmetry.space_group_name_H-M   'P 1'
#
loop_
_entity.id
_entity.type
_entity.pdbx_description
1 polymer ?
#
loop_
_entity_poly.entity_id
_entity_poly.type
_entity_poly.pdbx_seq_one_letter_code
_entity_poly.pdbx_strand_id
1 'polypeptide(L)'
;MRRIFRESLSLLCLAMLLTACLPASGGAPVGIHLPPMEIPLRDFSKPQPVVIDLPTATQAPLPTSTSTQQAIPELPTTTATVTPLPYPLWFNPAVPEALHEKAHAWNLPFAESESTASLRLGPVDPSDQNSTIWIYALVAPFPTVMDGVTLPELEAAWSAPSSGPVSASPLWMTDSTLSAMTALFGEAGEGAVKTVAADKLIDTLWENQPSWGIVPFEALDPKLKVLTVDKQSPVHNDFDEQAYPLKLNFALTGAQSALFELPATNRDPSKLTVVMMTGVTALVRATATRMEIVGLDYPAWNIGETLKAADITHISNEIPFYTGCPYPDPRQEGLVFCSNPKYIKLLELVGTDVVELTGNHFQDYGSVATLQTLEMYKEHQWPYYGGGANLEDSQKPALLEHNGNRFAFIGCNPIGPAFAWATETEPGAAPCGDYEWIKSEIADLAEKGYIVIATFQYIEYYEPVPTEQHVHDFRAIADAGATIVSGSQAHIPQAMEFYDGSFIHYGLGNLFFDQMDGPSRREFLDRHVFYDGRYISTELVTAMLEDFARPRPMRTDERAVFLARMFGVSGWSDTPPDQ
;
A
#
# COMPACT_ATOMS: atom_id res chain seq x y z
N MET A 1 51.68 -38.36 -4.38
CA MET A 1 52.11 -39.59 -3.67
C MET A 1 50.94 -40.08 -2.85
N ARG A 2 50.43 -41.19 -3.33
CA ARG A 2 50.17 -42.47 -2.62
C ARG A 2 49.23 -42.30 -1.41
N ARG A 3 47.97 -42.76 -1.57
CA ARG A 3 47.49 -44.17 -1.39
C ARG A 3 47.17 -44.41 0.08
N ILE A 4 46.03 -44.90 0.49
CA ILE A 4 45.24 -46.08 0.22
C ILE A 4 44.64 -46.57 1.55
N PHE A 5 43.42 -47.03 1.52
CA PHE A 5 42.76 -48.24 2.03
C PHE A 5 42.04 -48.09 3.37
N ARG A 6 40.86 -48.50 3.43
CA ARG A 6 40.01 -49.68 3.19
C ARG A 6 39.20 -50.01 4.46
N GLU A 7 37.96 -50.23 4.22
CA GLU A 7 37.10 -51.39 4.46
C GLU A 7 36.72 -51.63 5.91
N SER A 8 35.47 -51.77 6.13
CA SER A 8 34.44 -52.81 5.98
C SER A 8 34.10 -53.46 7.30
N LEU A 9 32.90 -53.75 7.51
CA LEU A 9 32.15 -55.01 7.73
C LEU A 9 31.12 -54.85 8.83
N SER A 10 29.83 -54.86 8.55
CA SER A 10 28.93 -56.00 8.32
C SER A 10 28.36 -56.69 9.57
N LEU A 11 27.04 -56.81 9.54
CA LEU A 11 26.20 -57.93 9.98
C LEU A 11 26.02 -58.15 11.52
N LEU A 12 24.90 -58.50 12.06
CA LEU A 12 23.84 -59.44 11.72
C LEU A 12 22.75 -59.41 12.80
N CYS A 13 21.50 -59.49 12.38
CA CYS A 13 20.39 -60.30 12.84
C CYS A 13 20.11 -60.52 14.35
N LEU A 14 18.90 -60.46 14.83
CA LEU A 14 17.92 -61.54 14.76
C LEU A 14 16.60 -61.15 15.43
N ALA A 15 15.54 -61.55 14.80
CA ALA A 15 14.15 -61.50 15.26
C ALA A 15 13.88 -62.36 16.51
N MET A 16 12.91 -61.94 17.33
CA MET A 16 12.03 -62.90 18.00
C MET A 16 10.61 -62.36 18.14
N LEU A 17 9.72 -63.04 17.49
CA LEU A 17 8.29 -63.04 17.68
C LEU A 17 7.92 -63.55 19.07
N LEU A 18 6.93 -62.94 19.70
CA LEU A 18 5.97 -63.65 20.54
C LEU A 18 4.63 -62.94 20.60
N THR A 19 3.67 -63.62 20.09
CA THR A 19 2.22 -63.39 20.10
C THR A 19 1.61 -63.46 21.52
N ALA A 20 0.68 -62.55 21.81
CA ALA A 20 -0.41 -62.84 22.76
C ALA A 20 -1.68 -62.05 22.37
N CYS A 21 -2.78 -62.74 22.30
CA CYS A 21 -4.13 -62.35 21.88
C CYS A 21 -4.91 -61.57 22.95
N LEU A 22 -5.63 -60.52 22.46
CA LEU A 22 -7.02 -60.05 22.69
C LEU A 22 -7.64 -60.07 24.12
N PRO A 23 -8.57 -59.08 24.45
CA PRO A 23 -9.77 -58.83 23.66
C PRO A 23 -10.16 -57.37 23.45
N ALA A 24 -11.04 -57.16 22.46
CA ALA A 24 -11.65 -55.92 22.05
C ALA A 24 -12.61 -55.36 23.12
N SER A 25 -12.53 -54.06 23.33
CA SER A 25 -13.66 -53.28 23.79
C SER A 25 -13.76 -52.03 22.91
N GLY A 26 -14.89 -51.89 22.22
CA GLY A 26 -15.19 -50.81 21.32
C GLY A 26 -15.31 -49.47 22.06
N GLY A 27 -14.55 -48.52 21.59
CA GLY A 27 -14.73 -47.11 21.87
C GLY A 27 -14.72 -46.36 20.53
N ALA A 28 -15.87 -45.84 20.15
CA ALA A 28 -15.99 -44.96 18.99
C ALA A 28 -15.05 -43.77 19.14
N PRO A 29 -14.45 -43.25 18.06
CA PRO A 29 -13.67 -42.01 18.13
C PRO A 29 -14.61 -40.89 18.53
N VAL A 30 -14.28 -40.20 19.60
CA VAL A 30 -14.91 -38.96 20.01
C VAL A 30 -14.52 -37.92 18.93
N GLY A 31 -15.44 -37.67 18.03
CA GLY A 31 -15.33 -36.54 17.13
C GLY A 31 -15.33 -35.26 17.97
N ILE A 32 -14.23 -34.54 17.94
CA ILE A 32 -14.18 -33.17 18.44
C ILE A 32 -15.05 -32.33 17.48
N HIS A 33 -16.28 -32.10 17.88
CA HIS A 33 -17.18 -31.17 17.24
C HIS A 33 -16.69 -29.78 17.65
N LEU A 34 -15.84 -29.15 16.83
CA LEU A 34 -15.65 -27.73 16.90
C LEU A 34 -16.95 -27.08 16.39
N PRO A 35 -17.53 -26.13 17.11
CA PRO A 35 -18.69 -25.41 16.61
C PRO A 35 -18.32 -24.71 15.30
N PRO A 36 -19.25 -24.59 14.32
CA PRO A 36 -19.00 -23.81 13.13
C PRO A 36 -18.64 -22.38 13.56
N MET A 37 -17.46 -21.94 13.18
CA MET A 37 -17.05 -20.56 13.36
C MET A 37 -17.89 -19.75 12.37
N GLU A 38 -18.91 -19.03 12.87
CA GLU A 38 -19.60 -18.03 12.07
C GLU A 38 -18.57 -16.97 11.73
N ILE A 39 -18.12 -16.97 10.47
CA ILE A 39 -17.30 -15.87 9.93
C ILE A 39 -18.22 -14.67 9.87
N PRO A 40 -17.92 -13.56 10.56
CA PRO A 40 -18.73 -12.37 10.46
C PRO A 40 -18.78 -11.92 9.01
N LEU A 41 -19.97 -11.78 8.48
CA LEU A 41 -20.20 -11.14 7.19
C LEU A 41 -19.59 -9.73 7.25
N ARG A 42 -18.98 -9.28 6.15
CA ARG A 42 -18.43 -7.92 6.00
C ARG A 42 -19.43 -6.90 6.56
N ASP A 43 -18.95 -6.03 7.41
CA ASP A 43 -19.76 -4.94 7.93
C ASP A 43 -20.00 -3.92 6.79
N PHE A 44 -21.22 -3.92 6.27
CA PHE A 44 -21.65 -2.97 5.24
C PHE A 44 -21.72 -1.51 5.71
N SER A 45 -21.37 -1.22 6.95
CA SER A 45 -21.29 0.15 7.48
C SER A 45 -20.05 0.93 7.03
N LYS A 46 -19.05 0.28 6.43
CA LYS A 46 -17.90 1.00 5.82
C LYS A 46 -18.35 1.67 4.52
N PRO A 47 -17.98 2.94 4.28
CA PRO A 47 -18.22 3.58 2.99
C PRO A 47 -17.51 2.76 1.90
N GLN A 48 -18.26 2.33 0.91
CA GLN A 48 -17.74 1.65 -0.27
C GLN A 48 -17.11 2.69 -1.20
N PRO A 49 -16.00 2.35 -1.89
CA PRO A 49 -15.48 3.21 -2.95
C PRO A 49 -16.57 3.48 -3.99
N VAL A 50 -16.70 4.73 -4.41
CA VAL A 50 -17.67 5.12 -5.43
C VAL A 50 -17.05 4.89 -6.79
N VAL A 51 -17.71 4.11 -7.64
CA VAL A 51 -17.35 3.95 -9.05
C VAL A 51 -17.85 5.16 -9.82
N ILE A 52 -16.99 5.85 -10.53
CA ILE A 52 -17.33 7.03 -11.34
C ILE A 52 -17.39 6.62 -12.81
N ASP A 53 -18.61 6.60 -13.37
CA ASP A 53 -18.78 6.44 -14.81
C ASP A 53 -18.55 7.79 -15.50
N LEU A 54 -17.58 7.85 -16.41
CA LEU A 54 -17.36 9.03 -17.26
C LEU A 54 -18.54 9.19 -18.25
N PRO A 55 -19.23 10.33 -18.25
CA PRO A 55 -20.26 10.56 -19.28
C PRO A 55 -19.61 10.70 -20.65
N THR A 56 -20.07 9.90 -21.60
CA THR A 56 -19.69 10.01 -23.02
C THR A 56 -20.03 11.41 -23.53
N ALA A 57 -19.03 12.19 -23.89
CA ALA A 57 -19.21 13.55 -24.39
C ALA A 57 -19.81 13.50 -25.80
N THR A 58 -21.11 13.72 -25.90
CA THR A 58 -21.76 14.02 -27.19
C THR A 58 -21.49 15.48 -27.53
N GLN A 59 -20.63 15.74 -28.48
CA GLN A 59 -20.39 17.09 -28.99
C GLN A 59 -21.65 17.63 -29.67
N ALA A 60 -22.24 18.68 -29.09
CA ALA A 60 -23.23 19.51 -29.77
C ALA A 60 -22.52 20.65 -30.52
N PRO A 61 -23.00 21.02 -31.73
CA PRO A 61 -22.33 22.06 -32.52
C PRO A 61 -22.48 23.46 -31.86
N LEU A 62 -21.37 24.19 -31.80
CA LEU A 62 -21.30 25.56 -31.31
C LEU A 62 -22.15 26.52 -32.15
N PRO A 63 -22.95 27.39 -31.54
CA PRO A 63 -23.52 28.53 -32.25
C PRO A 63 -22.48 29.67 -32.37
N THR A 64 -22.26 30.12 -33.58
CA THR A 64 -21.44 31.29 -33.89
C THR A 64 -22.19 32.55 -33.43
N SER A 65 -21.75 33.15 -32.32
CA SER A 65 -22.27 34.48 -31.90
C SER A 65 -21.23 35.57 -32.16
N THR A 66 -21.57 36.46 -33.03
CA THR A 66 -20.86 37.72 -33.28
C THR A 66 -21.10 38.67 -32.11
N SER A 67 -20.11 38.87 -31.24
CA SER A 67 -20.24 39.81 -30.13
C SER A 67 -19.70 41.18 -30.52
N THR A 68 -20.57 42.17 -30.54
CA THR A 68 -20.23 43.58 -30.57
C THR A 68 -19.70 43.97 -29.19
N GLN A 69 -18.41 44.28 -29.13
CA GLN A 69 -17.76 44.73 -27.90
C GLN A 69 -18.26 46.13 -27.53
N GLN A 70 -19.09 46.25 -26.53
CA GLN A 70 -19.35 47.53 -25.84
C GLN A 70 -18.35 47.65 -24.70
N ALA A 71 -17.57 48.75 -24.72
CA ALA A 71 -16.63 49.09 -23.67
C ALA A 71 -17.36 49.29 -22.33
N ILE A 72 -17.08 48.44 -21.36
CA ILE A 72 -17.53 48.60 -19.98
C ILE A 72 -16.61 49.62 -19.31
N PRO A 73 -17.11 50.67 -18.63
CA PRO A 73 -16.27 51.61 -17.88
C PRO A 73 -15.59 50.85 -16.74
N GLU A 74 -14.27 50.96 -16.63
CA GLU A 74 -13.52 50.46 -15.49
C GLU A 74 -14.03 51.13 -14.21
N LEU A 75 -14.68 50.33 -13.36
CA LEU A 75 -14.91 50.71 -11.98
C LEU A 75 -13.54 50.84 -11.29
N PRO A 76 -13.26 51.89 -10.53
CA PRO A 76 -12.03 51.96 -9.78
C PRO A 76 -11.96 50.79 -8.79
N THR A 77 -11.03 49.91 -8.99
CA THR A 77 -10.70 48.84 -8.04
C THR A 77 -10.12 49.51 -6.80
N THR A 78 -10.97 49.84 -5.86
CA THR A 78 -10.52 50.17 -4.51
C THR A 78 -9.96 48.89 -3.92
N THR A 79 -8.66 48.73 -3.98
CA THR A 79 -7.95 47.75 -3.15
C THR A 79 -8.23 48.15 -1.71
N ALA A 80 -9.20 47.47 -1.08
CA ALA A 80 -9.42 47.67 0.34
C ALA A 80 -8.13 47.27 1.06
N THR A 81 -7.43 48.24 1.59
CA THR A 81 -6.29 48.02 2.49
C THR A 81 -6.90 47.40 3.72
N VAL A 82 -6.80 46.06 3.84
CA VAL A 82 -7.22 45.34 5.04
C VAL A 82 -6.33 45.81 6.18
N THR A 83 -6.88 46.64 7.08
CA THR A 83 -6.17 47.04 8.29
C THR A 83 -5.99 45.79 9.13
N PRO A 84 -4.76 45.38 9.52
CA PRO A 84 -4.54 44.23 10.36
C PRO A 84 -5.31 44.38 11.67
N LEU A 85 -5.90 43.24 12.15
CA LEU A 85 -6.56 43.24 13.45
C LEU A 85 -5.53 43.55 14.55
N PRO A 86 -5.88 44.30 15.60
CA PRO A 86 -4.92 44.80 16.60
C PRO A 86 -4.49 43.76 17.64
N TYR A 87 -4.37 42.48 17.22
CA TYR A 87 -4.05 41.36 18.13
C TYR A 87 -2.72 40.74 17.73
N PRO A 88 -1.57 41.24 18.23
CA PRO A 88 -0.27 40.62 17.93
C PRO A 88 -0.22 39.17 18.37
N LEU A 89 0.10 38.28 17.42
CA LEU A 89 0.22 36.84 17.60
C LEU A 89 1.68 36.43 17.79
N TRP A 90 1.95 35.66 18.83
CA TRP A 90 3.23 35.02 19.04
C TRP A 90 3.11 33.50 18.89
N PHE A 91 4.11 32.90 18.26
CA PHE A 91 4.22 31.46 18.10
C PHE A 91 5.26 30.89 19.07
N ASN A 92 4.86 29.87 19.82
CA ASN A 92 5.82 29.06 20.54
C ASN A 92 6.71 28.31 19.54
N PRO A 93 8.02 28.14 19.79
CA PRO A 93 8.93 27.38 18.92
C PRO A 93 8.47 25.95 18.59
N ALA A 94 7.61 25.33 19.38
CA ALA A 94 7.04 24.01 19.15
C ALA A 94 5.92 23.98 18.09
N VAL A 95 5.43 25.14 17.64
CA VAL A 95 4.32 25.21 16.67
C VAL A 95 4.79 24.68 15.31
N PRO A 96 4.13 23.66 14.74
CA PRO A 96 4.47 23.15 13.41
C PRO A 96 4.21 24.17 12.29
N GLU A 97 4.95 24.05 11.20
CA GLU A 97 4.82 24.98 10.05
C GLU A 97 3.40 25.05 9.49
N ALA A 98 2.70 23.92 9.40
CA ALA A 98 1.33 23.89 8.93
C ALA A 98 0.34 24.67 9.81
N LEU A 99 0.58 24.77 11.13
CA LEU A 99 -0.18 25.66 12.01
C LEU A 99 0.24 27.13 11.84
N HIS A 100 1.51 27.42 11.57
CA HIS A 100 1.97 28.73 11.18
C HIS A 100 1.24 29.24 9.92
N GLU A 101 1.22 28.43 8.86
CA GLU A 101 0.52 28.76 7.60
C GLU A 101 -0.97 29.03 7.83
N LYS A 102 -1.65 28.20 8.62
CA LYS A 102 -3.06 28.44 8.97
C LYS A 102 -3.27 29.77 9.70
N ALA A 103 -2.41 30.09 10.64
CA ALA A 103 -2.50 31.33 11.40
C ALA A 103 -2.12 32.57 10.58
N HIS A 104 -1.25 32.44 9.60
CA HIS A 104 -0.95 33.52 8.64
C HIS A 104 -2.20 33.97 7.85
N ALA A 105 -3.12 33.05 7.54
CA ALA A 105 -4.36 33.37 6.87
C ALA A 105 -5.29 34.32 7.69
N TRP A 106 -5.07 34.45 8.99
CA TRP A 106 -5.84 35.38 9.83
C TRP A 106 -5.41 36.85 9.68
N ASN A 107 -4.32 37.12 8.94
CA ASN A 107 -3.80 38.47 8.70
C ASN A 107 -3.57 39.28 9.99
N LEU A 108 -3.00 38.63 11.01
CA LEU A 108 -2.64 39.23 12.28
C LEU A 108 -1.20 39.76 12.25
N PRO A 109 -0.90 40.87 12.97
CA PRO A 109 0.48 41.28 13.18
C PRO A 109 1.20 40.25 14.08
N PHE A 110 2.50 40.03 13.85
CA PHE A 110 3.30 39.14 14.70
C PHE A 110 3.94 39.90 15.87
N ALA A 111 3.95 39.28 17.04
CA ALA A 111 4.66 39.75 18.21
C ALA A 111 6.10 39.23 18.19
N GLU A 112 7.08 40.09 18.52
CA GLU A 112 8.50 39.71 18.61
C GLU A 112 8.79 38.79 19.81
N SER A 113 7.92 38.82 20.83
CA SER A 113 8.07 38.02 22.05
C SER A 113 6.71 37.65 22.65
N GLU A 114 6.69 36.61 23.45
CA GLU A 114 5.52 36.18 24.19
C GLU A 114 4.92 37.28 25.06
N SER A 115 5.78 38.10 25.68
CA SER A 115 5.37 39.18 26.61
C SER A 115 4.66 40.34 25.89
N THR A 116 4.89 40.54 24.62
CA THR A 116 4.27 41.58 23.78
C THR A 116 3.04 41.10 23.03
N ALA A 117 2.74 39.81 23.06
CA ALA A 117 1.65 39.20 22.36
C ALA A 117 0.29 39.36 23.06
N SER A 118 -0.76 39.63 22.28
CA SER A 118 -2.15 39.53 22.73
C SER A 118 -2.71 38.13 22.57
N LEU A 119 -2.22 37.40 21.58
CA LEU A 119 -2.56 36.03 21.26
C LEU A 119 -1.28 35.17 21.26
N ARG A 120 -1.38 33.95 21.74
CA ARG A 120 -0.27 33.01 21.78
C ARG A 120 -0.74 31.67 21.24
N LEU A 121 -0.05 31.14 20.25
CA LEU A 121 -0.26 29.78 19.76
C LEU A 121 0.90 28.92 20.29
N GLY A 122 0.57 27.86 20.99
CA GLY A 122 1.59 26.99 21.58
C GLY A 122 1.00 25.74 22.23
N PRO A 123 1.87 24.87 22.78
CA PRO A 123 1.47 23.67 23.50
C PRO A 123 0.60 23.99 24.72
N VAL A 124 -0.40 23.13 24.95
CA VAL A 124 -1.31 23.22 26.12
C VAL A 124 -1.55 21.83 26.72
N ASP A 125 -2.12 21.82 27.91
CA ASP A 125 -2.54 20.58 28.57
C ASP A 125 -3.61 19.85 27.73
N PRO A 126 -3.56 18.52 27.58
CA PRO A 126 -4.56 17.74 26.84
C PRO A 126 -6.01 17.90 27.32
N SER A 127 -6.23 18.41 28.54
CA SER A 127 -7.56 18.71 29.09
C SER A 127 -8.18 20.01 28.54
N ASP A 128 -7.44 20.83 27.79
CA ASP A 128 -7.95 22.05 27.17
C ASP A 128 -8.89 21.70 26.00
N GLN A 129 -10.19 21.98 26.15
CA GLN A 129 -11.23 21.62 25.17
C GLN A 129 -11.15 22.41 23.86
N ASN A 130 -10.40 23.50 23.82
CA ASN A 130 -10.22 24.33 22.62
C ASN A 130 -8.86 24.07 21.93
N SER A 131 -8.26 22.90 22.21
CA SER A 131 -6.99 22.54 21.62
C SER A 131 -7.16 21.75 20.31
N THR A 132 -6.16 21.86 19.44
CA THR A 132 -5.95 20.98 18.29
C THR A 132 -4.96 19.88 18.65
N ILE A 133 -5.22 18.66 18.22
CA ILE A 133 -4.32 17.52 18.42
C ILE A 133 -3.37 17.43 17.23
N TRP A 134 -2.08 17.44 17.49
CA TRP A 134 -1.05 17.30 16.46
C TRP A 134 -0.32 15.99 16.62
N ILE A 135 -0.42 15.15 15.59
CA ILE A 135 0.15 13.81 15.52
C ILE A 135 1.53 13.89 14.87
N TYR A 136 2.50 13.24 15.49
CA TYR A 136 3.84 13.03 14.94
C TYR A 136 4.07 11.56 14.65
N ALA A 137 4.97 11.25 13.74
CA ALA A 137 5.31 9.88 13.36
C ALA A 137 6.81 9.64 13.59
N LEU A 138 7.15 8.49 14.14
CA LEU A 138 8.51 7.97 14.12
C LEU A 138 8.74 7.37 12.71
N VAL A 139 9.79 7.80 12.05
CA VAL A 139 10.10 7.39 10.67
C VAL A 139 11.54 6.93 10.52
N ALA A 140 11.77 6.14 9.49
CA ALA A 140 13.10 5.73 9.02
C ALA A 140 13.12 5.80 7.48
N PRO A 141 14.28 5.72 6.82
CA PRO A 141 14.34 5.48 5.39
C PRO A 141 13.54 4.23 5.01
N PHE A 142 12.87 4.27 3.86
CA PHE A 142 11.99 3.19 3.41
C PHE A 142 12.63 1.77 3.53
N PRO A 143 13.91 1.53 3.15
CA PRO A 143 14.51 0.20 3.23
C PRO A 143 14.91 -0.22 4.66
N THR A 144 14.12 0.16 5.65
CA THR A 144 14.31 -0.25 7.04
C THR A 144 13.53 -1.52 7.34
N VAL A 145 14.21 -2.57 7.83
CA VAL A 145 13.59 -3.87 8.13
C VAL A 145 12.68 -3.82 9.36
N MET A 146 13.07 -3.07 10.39
CA MET A 146 12.32 -2.94 11.65
C MET A 146 10.96 -2.28 11.42
N ASP A 147 9.90 -2.80 12.06
CA ASP A 147 8.52 -2.33 11.87
C ASP A 147 8.03 -1.39 12.99
N GLY A 148 8.70 -1.34 14.11
CA GLY A 148 8.30 -0.47 15.23
C GLY A 148 9.10 -0.64 16.49
N VAL A 149 8.77 0.19 17.48
CA VAL A 149 9.36 0.22 18.81
C VAL A 149 8.27 0.37 19.86
N THR A 150 8.64 0.16 21.13
CA THR A 150 7.83 0.56 22.29
C THR A 150 8.16 2.01 22.68
N LEU A 151 7.23 2.68 23.36
CA LEU A 151 7.48 4.03 23.89
C LEU A 151 8.72 4.07 24.81
N PRO A 152 8.93 3.13 25.76
CA PRO A 152 10.15 3.12 26.57
C PRO A 152 11.46 3.01 25.76
N GLU A 153 11.45 2.30 24.62
CA GLU A 153 12.61 2.22 23.72
C GLU A 153 12.88 3.55 23.02
N LEU A 154 11.83 4.27 22.63
CA LEU A 154 11.95 5.60 22.05
C LEU A 154 12.42 6.64 23.09
N GLU A 155 11.87 6.61 24.30
CA GLU A 155 12.31 7.46 25.44
C GLU A 155 13.77 7.21 25.81
N ALA A 156 14.21 5.95 25.75
CA ALA A 156 15.60 5.59 25.97
C ALA A 156 16.51 6.20 24.88
N ALA A 157 16.10 6.15 23.61
CA ALA A 157 16.84 6.77 22.51
C ALA A 157 16.86 8.31 22.62
N TRP A 158 15.76 8.91 23.09
CA TRP A 158 15.67 10.34 23.38
C TRP A 158 16.63 10.79 24.48
N SER A 159 16.80 9.96 25.52
CA SER A 159 17.62 10.26 26.69
C SER A 159 19.11 9.97 26.49
N ALA A 160 19.45 8.99 25.61
CA ALA A 160 20.83 8.58 25.36
C ALA A 160 21.00 7.89 24.00
N PRO A 161 21.90 8.38 23.11
CA PRO A 161 22.03 7.89 21.74
C PRO A 161 22.52 6.44 21.59
N SER A 162 22.89 5.77 22.67
CA SER A 162 23.48 4.42 22.67
C SER A 162 22.57 3.32 23.18
N SER A 163 21.29 3.59 23.46
CA SER A 163 20.39 2.63 24.06
C SER A 163 19.22 2.25 23.16
N GLY A 164 18.95 0.95 23.06
CA GLY A 164 17.78 0.39 22.39
C GLY A 164 17.90 0.14 20.88
N PRO A 165 16.84 -0.32 20.24
CA PRO A 165 16.84 -0.70 18.81
C PRO A 165 17.00 0.49 17.86
N VAL A 166 16.71 1.71 18.30
CA VAL A 166 16.94 2.98 17.58
C VAL A 166 18.32 3.56 17.92
N SER A 167 19.19 2.78 18.53
CA SER A 167 20.53 3.19 18.95
C SER A 167 21.50 3.23 17.77
N ALA A 168 22.57 3.97 17.94
CA ALA A 168 23.68 4.21 17.01
C ALA A 168 23.53 5.40 16.06
N SER A 169 22.37 6.04 15.97
CA SER A 169 22.17 7.28 15.23
C SER A 169 21.33 8.24 16.05
N PRO A 170 21.60 9.55 16.01
CA PRO A 170 20.69 10.52 16.62
C PRO A 170 19.32 10.49 15.92
N LEU A 171 18.30 10.87 16.67
CA LEU A 171 16.98 11.16 16.09
C LEU A 171 17.05 12.47 15.28
N TRP A 172 16.67 12.42 14.01
CA TRP A 172 16.67 13.58 13.14
C TRP A 172 15.27 14.22 13.10
N MET A 173 15.20 15.53 13.15
CA MET A 173 13.94 16.28 13.09
C MET A 173 14.17 17.75 12.76
N THR A 174 13.10 18.52 12.59
CA THR A 174 13.17 19.96 12.49
C THR A 174 13.28 20.62 13.87
N ASP A 175 13.68 21.89 13.94
CA ASP A 175 13.75 22.62 15.21
C ASP A 175 12.38 22.73 15.89
N SER A 176 11.30 22.91 15.13
CA SER A 176 9.94 22.95 15.70
C SER A 176 9.52 21.58 16.26
N THR A 177 9.87 20.49 15.57
CA THR A 177 9.63 19.13 16.09
C THR A 177 10.46 18.84 17.33
N LEU A 178 11.72 19.28 17.41
CA LEU A 178 12.53 19.18 18.63
C LEU A 178 11.86 19.90 19.79
N SER A 179 11.39 21.12 19.56
CA SER A 179 10.69 21.90 20.60
C SER A 179 9.39 21.22 21.04
N ALA A 180 8.64 20.61 20.11
CA ALA A 180 7.42 19.85 20.39
C ALA A 180 7.73 18.58 21.21
N MET A 181 8.75 17.81 20.82
CA MET A 181 9.16 16.61 21.54
C MET A 181 9.77 16.93 22.91
N THR A 182 10.47 18.07 23.02
CA THR A 182 10.94 18.57 24.33
C THR A 182 9.76 18.90 25.26
N ALA A 183 8.68 19.47 24.75
CA ALA A 183 7.46 19.68 25.55
C ALA A 183 6.81 18.35 25.99
N LEU A 184 6.97 17.28 25.20
CA LEU A 184 6.40 15.95 25.47
C LEU A 184 7.28 15.12 26.41
N PHE A 185 8.60 15.04 26.16
CA PHE A 185 9.54 14.12 26.81
C PHE A 185 10.53 14.82 27.77
N GLY A 186 10.55 16.17 27.82
CA GLY A 186 11.61 16.93 28.45
C GLY A 186 12.84 17.08 27.55
N GLU A 187 13.92 17.64 28.11
CA GLU A 187 15.17 17.89 27.37
C GLU A 187 15.79 16.59 26.84
N ALA A 188 16.23 16.61 25.60
CA ALA A 188 16.92 15.48 24.99
C ALA A 188 18.32 15.29 25.61
N GLY A 189 18.77 14.05 25.68
CA GLY A 189 20.13 13.73 26.09
C GLY A 189 21.18 14.29 25.13
N GLU A 190 22.40 14.51 25.66
CA GLU A 190 23.50 15.05 24.83
C GLU A 190 23.78 14.14 23.60
N GLY A 191 23.67 14.71 22.41
CA GLY A 191 23.89 14.00 21.15
C GLY A 191 22.77 13.04 20.72
N ALA A 192 21.67 12.94 21.48
CA ALA A 192 20.54 12.05 21.14
C ALA A 192 19.70 12.57 19.96
N VAL A 193 19.71 13.87 19.72
CA VAL A 193 18.93 14.52 18.66
C VAL A 193 19.82 15.41 17.81
N LYS A 194 19.49 15.50 16.52
CA LYS A 194 20.05 16.49 15.59
C LYS A 194 18.92 17.13 14.80
N THR A 195 19.03 18.45 14.59
CA THR A 195 18.07 19.17 13.77
C THR A 195 18.60 19.43 12.37
N VAL A 196 17.67 19.52 11.43
CA VAL A 196 17.91 19.81 10.02
C VAL A 196 16.69 20.54 9.44
N ALA A 197 16.90 21.31 8.38
CA ALA A 197 15.80 21.98 7.69
C ALA A 197 14.83 20.97 7.08
N ALA A 198 13.54 21.29 7.02
CA ALA A 198 12.49 20.37 6.59
C ALA A 198 12.72 19.80 5.18
N ASP A 199 13.18 20.64 4.25
CA ASP A 199 13.50 20.26 2.86
C ASP A 199 14.72 19.33 2.71
N LYS A 200 15.50 19.11 3.77
CA LYS A 200 16.69 18.26 3.80
C LYS A 200 16.51 17.00 4.65
N LEU A 201 15.40 16.89 5.37
CA LEU A 201 15.24 15.82 6.36
C LEU A 201 15.24 14.43 5.72
N ILE A 202 14.50 14.25 4.61
CA ILE A 202 14.41 12.96 3.90
C ILE A 202 15.79 12.56 3.38
N ASP A 203 16.46 13.46 2.64
CA ASP A 203 17.80 13.19 2.10
C ASP A 203 18.79 12.89 3.23
N THR A 204 18.75 13.64 4.34
CA THR A 204 19.61 13.41 5.50
C THR A 204 19.38 12.03 6.12
N LEU A 205 18.12 11.60 6.23
CA LEU A 205 17.81 10.25 6.74
C LEU A 205 18.37 9.17 5.79
N TRP A 206 18.18 9.33 4.48
CA TRP A 206 18.68 8.37 3.49
C TRP A 206 20.21 8.30 3.44
N GLU A 207 20.91 9.42 3.56
CA GLU A 207 22.38 9.49 3.54
C GLU A 207 23.03 8.91 4.82
N ASN A 208 22.30 8.84 5.92
CA ASN A 208 22.82 8.42 7.24
C ASN A 208 22.28 7.08 7.69
N GLN A 209 21.86 6.20 6.80
CA GLN A 209 21.32 4.88 7.14
C GLN A 209 22.34 4.02 7.94
N PRO A 210 21.86 3.28 8.97
CA PRO A 210 20.53 3.30 9.57
C PRO A 210 20.27 4.58 10.36
N SER A 211 19.12 5.20 10.15
CA SER A 211 18.76 6.49 10.74
C SER A 211 17.27 6.54 11.09
N TRP A 212 16.92 7.44 11.99
CA TRP A 212 15.58 7.58 12.56
C TRP A 212 15.21 9.05 12.63
N GLY A 213 13.95 9.35 12.41
CA GLY A 213 13.45 10.71 12.52
C GLY A 213 12.07 10.79 13.16
N ILE A 214 11.70 11.98 13.64
CA ILE A 214 10.33 12.28 14.03
C ILE A 214 9.84 13.43 13.16
N VAL A 215 8.69 13.23 12.54
CA VAL A 215 8.06 14.22 11.66
C VAL A 215 6.59 14.43 12.04
N PRO A 216 6.01 15.61 11.84
CA PRO A 216 4.57 15.77 11.93
C PRO A 216 3.87 15.00 10.79
N PHE A 217 2.62 14.58 11.02
CA PHE A 217 1.89 13.71 10.08
C PHE A 217 1.82 14.27 8.66
N GLU A 218 1.64 15.59 8.53
CA GLU A 218 1.58 16.27 7.23
C GLU A 218 2.89 16.26 6.44
N ALA A 219 4.02 15.97 7.10
CA ALA A 219 5.35 15.86 6.49
C ALA A 219 5.70 14.42 6.08
N LEU A 220 4.76 13.48 6.17
CA LEU A 220 4.97 12.11 5.68
C LEU A 220 5.18 12.09 4.16
N ASP A 221 6.09 11.21 3.75
CA ASP A 221 6.50 10.98 2.36
C ASP A 221 6.73 9.49 2.14
N PRO A 222 6.39 8.91 0.98
CA PRO A 222 6.52 7.47 0.74
C PRO A 222 7.98 6.95 0.80
N LYS A 223 8.98 7.83 0.67
CA LYS A 223 10.40 7.47 0.89
C LYS A 223 10.72 7.20 2.36
N LEU A 224 9.79 7.48 3.26
CA LEU A 224 9.91 7.22 4.69
C LEU A 224 9.00 6.06 5.10
N LYS A 225 9.58 5.07 5.75
CA LYS A 225 8.82 4.05 6.46
C LYS A 225 8.33 4.61 7.78
N VAL A 226 7.02 4.56 8.01
CA VAL A 226 6.42 4.90 9.30
C VAL A 226 6.56 3.70 10.23
N LEU A 227 7.20 3.91 11.38
CA LEU A 227 7.38 2.88 12.39
C LEU A 227 6.25 2.95 13.41
N THR A 228 5.75 1.80 13.84
CA THR A 228 4.77 1.77 14.92
C THR A 228 5.43 2.16 16.25
N VAL A 229 4.71 2.88 17.12
CA VAL A 229 5.06 3.06 18.52
C VAL A 229 3.96 2.41 19.36
N ASP A 230 4.32 1.48 20.24
CA ASP A 230 3.38 0.64 20.98
C ASP A 230 2.33 -0.04 20.06
N LYS A 231 2.75 -0.48 18.87
CA LYS A 231 1.93 -1.10 17.83
C LYS A 231 0.89 -0.18 17.18
N GLN A 232 0.93 1.12 17.45
CA GLN A 232 0.09 2.13 16.82
C GLN A 232 0.83 2.82 15.69
N SER A 233 0.15 3.05 14.57
CA SER A 233 0.69 3.79 13.41
C SER A 233 -0.32 4.79 12.89
N PRO A 234 0.06 6.06 12.71
CA PRO A 234 -0.87 7.07 12.21
C PRO A 234 -1.29 6.86 10.73
N VAL A 235 -0.66 5.93 10.02
CA VAL A 235 -1.03 5.56 8.64
C VAL A 235 -1.95 4.34 8.56
N HIS A 236 -2.41 3.81 9.70
CA HIS A 236 -3.36 2.69 9.75
C HIS A 236 -4.80 3.14 9.99
N ASN A 237 -5.76 2.37 9.50
CA ASN A 237 -7.19 2.62 9.70
C ASN A 237 -7.65 2.37 11.13
N ASP A 238 -6.99 1.45 11.85
CA ASP A 238 -7.27 1.10 13.25
C ASP A 238 -6.49 1.96 14.26
N PHE A 239 -5.92 3.08 13.81
CA PHE A 239 -5.16 4.01 14.65
C PHE A 239 -6.03 4.60 15.77
N ASP A 240 -5.57 4.40 17.01
CA ASP A 240 -6.15 5.02 18.21
C ASP A 240 -5.41 6.29 18.59
N GLU A 241 -5.92 7.44 18.15
CA GLU A 241 -5.36 8.76 18.47
C GLU A 241 -5.25 8.99 19.99
N GLN A 242 -6.19 8.45 20.77
CA GLN A 242 -6.17 8.67 22.23
C GLN A 242 -5.05 7.89 22.91
N ALA A 243 -4.74 6.69 22.44
CA ALA A 243 -3.69 5.85 22.98
C ALA A 243 -2.30 6.19 22.42
N TYR A 244 -2.23 6.89 21.29
CA TYR A 244 -0.96 7.15 20.61
C TYR A 244 -0.07 8.12 21.39
N PRO A 245 1.22 7.79 21.66
CA PRO A 245 2.07 8.59 22.54
C PRO A 245 2.68 9.81 21.85
N LEU A 246 2.91 9.81 20.53
CA LEU A 246 3.54 10.92 19.81
C LEU A 246 2.50 11.95 19.36
N LYS A 247 1.80 12.56 20.30
CA LYS A 247 0.84 13.64 20.04
C LYS A 247 1.03 14.78 21.02
N LEU A 248 0.73 15.98 20.55
CA LEU A 248 0.80 17.20 21.36
C LEU A 248 -0.43 18.07 21.07
N ASN A 249 -0.99 18.65 22.13
CA ASN A 249 -2.09 19.57 22.00
C ASN A 249 -1.59 21.01 21.86
N PHE A 250 -2.11 21.74 20.89
CA PHE A 250 -1.85 23.17 20.68
C PHE A 250 -3.14 23.96 20.83
N ALA A 251 -3.07 25.15 21.39
CA ALA A 251 -4.21 26.06 21.43
C ALA A 251 -3.77 27.52 21.19
N LEU A 252 -4.71 28.27 20.66
CA LEU A 252 -4.61 29.72 20.64
C LEU A 252 -5.17 30.26 21.95
N THR A 253 -4.35 30.96 22.72
CA THR A 253 -4.71 31.54 24.02
C THR A 253 -4.63 33.06 23.98
N GLY A 254 -5.32 33.73 24.89
CA GLY A 254 -5.35 35.19 25.02
C GLY A 254 -6.75 35.77 24.75
N ALA A 255 -6.85 37.08 24.94
CA ALA A 255 -8.09 37.80 24.68
C ALA A 255 -8.47 37.70 23.19
N GLN A 256 -9.71 37.35 22.90
CA GLN A 256 -10.23 37.20 21.52
C GLN A 256 -9.75 35.93 20.78
N SER A 257 -9.12 34.97 21.45
CA SER A 257 -8.73 33.68 20.81
C SER A 257 -9.90 32.96 20.15
N ALA A 258 -11.10 33.07 20.72
CA ALA A 258 -12.33 32.48 20.18
C ALA A 258 -12.79 33.03 18.80
N LEU A 259 -12.14 34.08 18.30
CA LEU A 259 -12.42 34.60 16.94
C LEU A 259 -11.70 33.81 15.84
N PHE A 260 -10.79 32.95 16.20
CA PHE A 260 -9.92 32.22 15.29
C PHE A 260 -10.04 30.72 15.53
N GLU A 261 -10.28 29.98 14.45
CA GLU A 261 -10.44 28.53 14.53
C GLU A 261 -9.17 27.80 14.10
N LEU A 262 -8.74 26.84 14.90
CA LEU A 262 -7.72 25.87 14.55
C LEU A 262 -8.38 24.62 13.95
N PRO A 263 -7.71 23.88 13.06
CA PRO A 263 -8.18 22.57 12.63
C PRO A 263 -8.24 21.64 13.87
N ALA A 264 -9.15 20.68 13.88
CA ALA A 264 -9.26 19.75 15.02
C ALA A 264 -8.00 18.89 15.21
N THR A 265 -7.35 18.52 14.10
CA THR A 265 -6.15 17.68 14.06
C THR A 265 -5.42 17.87 12.73
N ASN A 266 -4.15 17.45 12.66
CA ASN A 266 -3.44 17.32 11.37
C ASN A 266 -3.71 15.96 10.68
N ARG A 267 -4.40 15.02 11.36
CA ARG A 267 -4.78 13.71 10.82
C ARG A 267 -6.29 13.50 10.91
N ASP A 268 -6.97 13.84 9.84
CA ASP A 268 -8.42 13.59 9.69
C ASP A 268 -8.63 12.20 9.06
N PRO A 269 -9.21 11.22 9.79
CA PRO A 269 -9.41 9.87 9.24
C PRO A 269 -10.33 9.85 8.02
N SER A 270 -11.19 10.84 7.82
CA SER A 270 -12.06 10.94 6.63
C SER A 270 -11.33 11.34 5.35
N LYS A 271 -10.03 11.62 5.42
CA LYS A 271 -9.15 11.94 4.29
C LYS A 271 -8.13 10.86 4.00
N LEU A 272 -8.05 9.82 4.84
CA LEU A 272 -7.11 8.72 4.69
C LEU A 272 -7.71 7.63 3.79
N THR A 273 -6.93 7.07 2.89
CA THR A 273 -7.27 5.88 2.11
C THR A 273 -6.09 4.92 2.05
N VAL A 274 -6.35 3.68 2.35
CA VAL A 274 -5.38 2.58 2.26
C VAL A 274 -5.71 1.70 1.07
N VAL A 275 -4.78 1.58 0.12
CA VAL A 275 -4.88 0.70 -1.05
C VAL A 275 -3.94 -0.48 -0.87
N MET A 276 -4.46 -1.70 -1.00
CA MET A 276 -3.67 -2.93 -0.95
C MET A 276 -3.48 -3.49 -2.36
N MET A 277 -2.25 -3.44 -2.88
CA MET A 277 -1.88 -4.06 -4.14
C MET A 277 -1.42 -5.49 -3.92
N THR A 278 -1.82 -6.41 -4.81
CA THR A 278 -1.50 -7.84 -4.69
C THR A 278 -0.89 -8.41 -5.95
N GLY A 279 -0.10 -9.46 -5.80
CA GLY A 279 0.45 -10.24 -6.90
C GLY A 279 -0.57 -11.17 -7.56
N VAL A 280 -0.07 -12.09 -8.39
CA VAL A 280 -0.88 -12.96 -9.27
C VAL A 280 -1.81 -13.87 -8.48
N THR A 281 -3.07 -13.87 -8.86
CA THR A 281 -4.10 -14.82 -8.42
C THR A 281 -4.54 -15.68 -9.60
N ALA A 282 -4.41 -17.02 -9.42
CA ALA A 282 -4.91 -18.00 -10.36
C ALA A 282 -5.47 -19.22 -9.61
N LEU A 283 -6.80 -19.31 -9.48
CA LEU A 283 -7.47 -20.34 -8.70
C LEU A 283 -7.62 -21.63 -9.52
N VAL A 284 -6.48 -22.29 -9.77
CA VAL A 284 -6.35 -23.50 -10.62
C VAL A 284 -5.50 -24.56 -9.94
N ARG A 285 -5.36 -25.71 -10.61
CA ARG A 285 -4.44 -26.82 -10.24
C ARG A 285 -4.47 -27.13 -8.74
N ALA A 286 -3.33 -27.06 -8.08
CA ALA A 286 -3.22 -27.42 -6.66
C ALA A 286 -3.93 -26.41 -5.75
N THR A 287 -3.93 -25.11 -6.05
CA THR A 287 -4.69 -24.10 -5.29
C THR A 287 -6.17 -24.45 -5.27
N ALA A 288 -6.78 -24.63 -6.46
CA ALA A 288 -8.19 -25.00 -6.57
C ALA A 288 -8.49 -26.37 -5.95
N THR A 289 -7.58 -27.34 -6.10
CA THR A 289 -7.73 -28.67 -5.46
C THR A 289 -7.77 -28.55 -3.93
N ARG A 290 -6.93 -27.68 -3.33
CA ARG A 290 -6.98 -27.44 -1.88
C ARG A 290 -8.29 -26.77 -1.47
N MET A 291 -8.80 -25.83 -2.26
CA MET A 291 -10.10 -25.21 -2.03
C MET A 291 -11.25 -26.25 -2.08
N GLU A 292 -11.19 -27.21 -2.98
CA GLU A 292 -12.19 -28.29 -3.06
C GLU A 292 -12.15 -29.25 -1.86
N ILE A 293 -10.95 -29.54 -1.35
CA ILE A 293 -10.75 -30.53 -0.27
C ILE A 293 -11.00 -29.91 1.11
N VAL A 294 -10.53 -28.68 1.33
CA VAL A 294 -10.52 -28.05 2.65
C VAL A 294 -11.67 -27.08 2.83
N GLY A 295 -11.94 -26.24 1.80
CA GLY A 295 -12.96 -25.21 1.82
C GLY A 295 -12.59 -24.06 0.89
N LEU A 296 -13.60 -23.37 0.34
CA LEU A 296 -13.36 -22.24 -0.59
C LEU A 296 -12.65 -21.05 0.08
N ASP A 297 -12.75 -20.95 1.39
CA ASP A 297 -12.13 -19.93 2.23
C ASP A 297 -10.69 -20.26 2.65
N TYR A 298 -10.23 -21.50 2.40
CA TYR A 298 -8.92 -21.96 2.86
C TYR A 298 -7.74 -21.04 2.52
N PRO A 299 -7.63 -20.48 1.30
CA PRO A 299 -6.56 -19.56 0.98
C PRO A 299 -6.57 -18.27 1.82
N ALA A 300 -7.73 -17.82 2.27
CA ALA A 300 -7.88 -16.59 3.04
C ALA A 300 -7.58 -16.73 4.54
N TRP A 301 -7.42 -17.95 5.09
CA TRP A 301 -7.38 -18.18 6.54
C TRP A 301 -6.36 -17.34 7.31
N ASN A 302 -5.20 -17.08 6.74
CA ASN A 302 -4.14 -16.37 7.44
C ASN A 302 -3.90 -14.95 6.91
N ILE A 303 -4.40 -14.61 5.71
CA ILE A 303 -4.13 -13.33 5.05
C ILE A 303 -5.39 -12.50 4.80
N GLY A 304 -6.57 -13.14 4.86
CA GLY A 304 -7.84 -12.50 4.51
C GLY A 304 -8.15 -11.24 5.30
N GLU A 305 -7.91 -11.24 6.60
CA GLU A 305 -8.13 -10.06 7.45
C GLU A 305 -7.16 -8.92 7.12
N THR A 306 -5.93 -9.23 6.71
CA THR A 306 -4.95 -8.23 6.26
C THR A 306 -5.42 -7.54 4.98
N LEU A 307 -5.96 -8.32 4.03
CA LEU A 307 -6.52 -7.80 2.78
C LEU A 307 -7.74 -6.92 3.04
N LYS A 308 -8.70 -7.40 3.86
CA LYS A 308 -9.91 -6.65 4.22
C LYS A 308 -9.66 -5.37 5.02
N ALA A 309 -8.51 -5.26 5.68
CA ALA A 309 -8.19 -4.06 6.46
C ALA A 309 -7.87 -2.85 5.60
N ALA A 310 -7.65 -3.02 4.30
CA ALA A 310 -7.55 -1.93 3.33
C ALA A 310 -8.92 -1.35 3.00
N ASP A 311 -8.94 -0.10 2.54
CA ASP A 311 -10.15 0.56 2.03
C ASP A 311 -10.43 0.15 0.59
N ILE A 312 -9.36 -0.10 -0.19
CA ILE A 312 -9.40 -0.61 -1.56
C ILE A 312 -8.46 -1.81 -1.64
N THR A 313 -9.01 -3.00 -1.88
CA THR A 313 -8.26 -4.24 -2.10
C THR A 313 -8.24 -4.58 -3.59
N HIS A 314 -7.05 -4.52 -4.17
CA HIS A 314 -6.78 -4.91 -5.55
C HIS A 314 -6.48 -6.39 -5.66
N ILE A 315 -7.03 -7.05 -6.69
CA ILE A 315 -6.73 -8.45 -7.06
C ILE A 315 -6.28 -8.50 -8.52
N SER A 316 -5.07 -9.03 -8.75
CA SER A 316 -4.60 -9.36 -10.11
C SER A 316 -5.07 -10.77 -10.46
N ASN A 317 -6.21 -10.89 -11.18
CA ASN A 317 -6.79 -12.18 -11.57
C ASN A 317 -6.37 -12.55 -12.99
N GLU A 318 -5.49 -13.53 -13.09
CA GLU A 318 -4.83 -13.89 -14.34
C GLU A 318 -5.70 -14.71 -15.30
N ILE A 319 -6.73 -15.41 -14.81
CA ILE A 319 -7.46 -16.46 -15.54
C ILE A 319 -8.97 -16.25 -15.54
N PRO A 320 -9.72 -16.76 -16.55
CA PRO A 320 -11.16 -16.58 -16.58
C PRO A 320 -11.89 -17.54 -15.64
N PHE A 321 -13.04 -17.10 -15.11
CA PHE A 321 -14.04 -17.95 -14.51
C PHE A 321 -14.96 -18.54 -15.59
N TYR A 322 -15.17 -19.85 -15.55
CA TYR A 322 -15.98 -20.53 -16.56
C TYR A 322 -16.80 -21.66 -15.98
N THR A 323 -18.11 -21.70 -16.29
CA THR A 323 -19.02 -22.78 -15.85
C THR A 323 -18.66 -24.15 -16.42
N GLY A 324 -18.01 -24.18 -17.58
CA GLY A 324 -17.50 -25.41 -18.22
C GLY A 324 -16.08 -25.80 -17.76
N CYS A 325 -15.51 -25.11 -16.77
CA CYS A 325 -14.19 -25.43 -16.26
C CYS A 325 -14.15 -26.84 -15.65
N PRO A 326 -13.19 -27.70 -16.04
CA PRO A 326 -13.07 -29.03 -15.50
C PRO A 326 -12.73 -29.00 -14.00
N TYR A 327 -12.95 -30.14 -13.30
CA TYR A 327 -12.49 -30.29 -11.93
C TYR A 327 -10.96 -30.13 -11.87
N PRO A 328 -10.42 -29.41 -10.87
CA PRO A 328 -9.00 -29.10 -10.84
C PRO A 328 -8.12 -30.34 -10.69
N ASP A 329 -7.09 -30.45 -11.51
CA ASP A 329 -6.04 -31.46 -11.42
C ASP A 329 -4.75 -30.83 -10.87
N PRO A 330 -4.29 -31.19 -9.66
CA PRO A 330 -3.08 -30.63 -9.07
C PRO A 330 -1.79 -31.02 -9.81
N ARG A 331 -1.87 -31.93 -10.77
CA ARG A 331 -0.75 -32.39 -11.62
C ARG A 331 -0.89 -31.96 -13.06
N GLN A 332 -1.79 -31.01 -13.36
CA GLN A 332 -1.95 -30.51 -14.72
C GLN A 332 -0.63 -29.91 -15.22
N GLU A 333 -0.11 -30.46 -16.31
CA GLU A 333 1.11 -29.97 -17.00
C GLU A 333 0.78 -28.94 -18.09
N GLY A 334 -0.45 -28.98 -18.62
CA GLY A 334 -0.90 -28.05 -19.67
C GLY A 334 -1.10 -26.64 -19.13
N LEU A 335 -0.69 -25.64 -19.92
CA LEU A 335 -0.77 -24.21 -19.59
C LEU A 335 -2.05 -23.56 -20.14
N VAL A 336 -3.20 -24.20 -19.95
CA VAL A 336 -4.53 -23.69 -20.33
C VAL A 336 -5.41 -23.75 -19.09
N PHE A 337 -5.82 -22.60 -18.59
CA PHE A 337 -6.38 -22.46 -17.26
C PHE A 337 -7.78 -21.83 -17.26
N CYS A 338 -8.62 -22.28 -16.36
CA CYS A 338 -9.85 -21.60 -15.95
C CYS A 338 -10.14 -21.87 -14.48
N SER A 339 -10.94 -21.02 -13.87
CA SER A 339 -11.50 -21.18 -12.54
C SER A 339 -12.96 -21.61 -12.59
N ASN A 340 -13.40 -22.52 -11.71
CA ASN A 340 -14.83 -22.73 -11.51
C ASN A 340 -15.46 -21.46 -10.90
N PRO A 341 -16.62 -21.00 -11.37
CA PRO A 341 -17.29 -19.78 -10.89
C PRO A 341 -17.48 -19.72 -9.37
N LYS A 342 -17.67 -20.85 -8.70
CA LYS A 342 -17.83 -20.88 -7.22
C LYS A 342 -16.60 -20.38 -6.46
N TYR A 343 -15.41 -20.35 -7.08
CA TYR A 343 -14.19 -19.87 -6.43
C TYR A 343 -14.15 -18.35 -6.28
N ILE A 344 -15.03 -17.62 -6.96
CA ILE A 344 -15.20 -16.16 -6.76
C ILE A 344 -15.50 -15.84 -5.28
N LYS A 345 -16.05 -16.82 -4.55
CA LYS A 345 -16.27 -16.71 -3.10
C LYS A 345 -15.00 -16.34 -2.32
N LEU A 346 -13.83 -16.76 -2.77
CA LEU A 346 -12.57 -16.36 -2.15
C LEU A 346 -12.33 -14.86 -2.31
N LEU A 347 -12.57 -14.32 -3.52
CA LEU A 347 -12.39 -12.90 -3.80
C LEU A 347 -13.37 -12.03 -2.97
N GLU A 348 -14.61 -12.50 -2.79
CA GLU A 348 -15.55 -11.84 -1.85
C GLU A 348 -15.02 -11.85 -0.41
N LEU A 349 -14.49 -12.99 0.05
CA LEU A 349 -14.00 -13.16 1.41
C LEU A 349 -12.80 -12.29 1.74
N VAL A 350 -11.95 -11.99 0.79
CA VAL A 350 -10.78 -11.11 0.98
C VAL A 350 -11.09 -9.63 0.77
N GLY A 351 -12.34 -9.29 0.42
CA GLY A 351 -12.80 -7.92 0.32
C GLY A 351 -12.33 -7.21 -0.95
N THR A 352 -12.35 -7.88 -2.09
CA THR A 352 -12.00 -7.32 -3.40
C THR A 352 -12.84 -6.08 -3.73
N ASP A 353 -12.18 -5.02 -4.16
CA ASP A 353 -12.78 -3.76 -4.59
C ASP A 353 -12.48 -3.44 -6.07
N VAL A 354 -11.36 -3.89 -6.61
CA VAL A 354 -10.95 -3.69 -8.02
C VAL A 354 -10.17 -4.89 -8.55
N VAL A 355 -10.36 -5.23 -9.82
CA VAL A 355 -9.75 -6.41 -10.43
C VAL A 355 -8.91 -6.02 -11.65
N GLU A 356 -7.63 -6.42 -11.65
CA GLU A 356 -6.72 -6.36 -12.79
C GLU A 356 -6.93 -7.57 -13.71
N LEU A 357 -7.00 -7.34 -15.02
CA LEU A 357 -7.23 -8.34 -16.05
C LEU A 357 -6.17 -8.31 -17.16
N THR A 358 -4.93 -7.91 -16.83
CA THR A 358 -3.83 -7.88 -17.79
C THR A 358 -3.25 -9.27 -18.09
N GLY A 359 -3.87 -10.34 -17.55
CA GLY A 359 -3.39 -11.71 -17.57
C GLY A 359 -3.19 -12.30 -18.96
N ASN A 360 -2.05 -12.99 -19.20
CA ASN A 360 -1.76 -13.74 -20.42
C ASN A 360 -2.67 -14.97 -20.59
N HIS A 361 -3.30 -15.45 -19.51
CA HIS A 361 -4.22 -16.59 -19.47
C HIS A 361 -5.71 -16.19 -19.47
N PHE A 362 -6.01 -14.89 -19.59
CA PHE A 362 -7.39 -14.41 -19.49
C PHE A 362 -8.32 -14.92 -20.60
N GLN A 363 -7.76 -15.38 -21.75
CA GLN A 363 -8.47 -15.95 -22.88
C GLN A 363 -8.28 -17.46 -23.09
N ASP A 364 -7.72 -18.18 -22.14
CA ASP A 364 -7.38 -19.60 -22.30
C ASP A 364 -8.59 -20.50 -22.63
N TYR A 365 -9.79 -20.13 -22.18
CA TYR A 365 -11.04 -20.83 -22.50
C TYR A 365 -11.91 -20.05 -23.48
N GLY A 366 -11.32 -19.07 -24.20
CA GLY A 366 -11.93 -18.30 -25.27
C GLY A 366 -12.96 -17.29 -24.81
N SER A 367 -13.50 -16.55 -25.76
CA SER A 367 -14.36 -15.37 -25.55
C SER A 367 -15.57 -15.62 -24.64
N VAL A 368 -16.16 -16.82 -24.69
CA VAL A 368 -17.32 -17.16 -23.83
C VAL A 368 -16.93 -17.14 -22.34
N ALA A 369 -15.77 -17.72 -21.99
CA ALA A 369 -15.30 -17.74 -20.60
C ALA A 369 -14.89 -16.34 -20.11
N THR A 370 -14.20 -15.58 -20.97
CA THR A 370 -13.81 -14.20 -20.66
C THR A 370 -15.04 -13.31 -20.43
N LEU A 371 -16.05 -13.35 -21.33
CA LEU A 371 -17.28 -12.58 -21.18
C LEU A 371 -18.08 -13.01 -19.94
N GLN A 372 -18.12 -14.31 -19.61
CA GLN A 372 -18.74 -14.79 -18.36
C GLN A 372 -18.03 -14.20 -17.14
N THR A 373 -16.69 -14.12 -17.15
CA THR A 373 -15.91 -13.53 -16.07
C THR A 373 -16.25 -12.05 -15.87
N LEU A 374 -16.29 -11.29 -16.96
CA LEU A 374 -16.65 -9.86 -16.91
C LEU A 374 -18.07 -9.65 -16.35
N GLU A 375 -19.03 -10.51 -16.72
CA GLU A 375 -20.38 -10.44 -16.18
C GLU A 375 -20.40 -10.73 -14.69
N MET A 376 -19.65 -11.73 -14.21
CA MET A 376 -19.54 -12.01 -12.78
C MET A 376 -18.99 -10.82 -12.00
N TYR A 377 -17.98 -10.10 -12.51
CA TYR A 377 -17.47 -8.90 -11.84
C TYR A 377 -18.49 -7.76 -11.83
N LYS A 378 -19.27 -7.58 -12.90
CA LYS A 378 -20.40 -6.62 -12.91
C LYS A 378 -21.46 -6.96 -11.89
N GLU A 379 -21.83 -8.24 -11.74
CA GLU A 379 -22.77 -8.71 -10.72
C GLU A 379 -22.28 -8.41 -9.31
N HIS A 380 -20.95 -8.49 -9.07
CA HIS A 380 -20.32 -8.13 -7.79
C HIS A 380 -20.04 -6.63 -7.63
N GLN A 381 -20.32 -5.83 -8.65
CA GLN A 381 -20.03 -4.40 -8.69
C GLN A 381 -18.52 -4.12 -8.48
N TRP A 382 -17.67 -5.02 -8.94
CA TRP A 382 -16.23 -4.81 -8.94
C TRP A 382 -15.80 -4.19 -10.28
N PRO A 383 -15.31 -2.95 -10.29
CA PRO A 383 -14.65 -2.40 -11.46
C PRO A 383 -13.44 -3.25 -11.83
N TYR A 384 -13.21 -3.38 -13.11
CA TYR A 384 -12.05 -4.07 -13.65
C TYR A 384 -11.34 -3.19 -14.69
N TYR A 385 -10.08 -3.50 -14.97
CA TYR A 385 -9.26 -2.76 -15.92
C TYR A 385 -8.18 -3.66 -16.51
N GLY A 386 -7.53 -3.18 -17.58
CA GLY A 386 -6.44 -3.93 -18.25
C GLY A 386 -6.92 -5.14 -19.04
N GLY A 387 -8.22 -5.31 -19.16
CA GLY A 387 -8.91 -6.31 -19.97
C GLY A 387 -10.38 -5.96 -20.09
N GLY A 388 -11.07 -6.50 -21.10
CA GLY A 388 -12.46 -6.12 -21.38
C GLY A 388 -13.13 -6.95 -22.45
N ALA A 389 -14.36 -6.57 -22.79
CA ALA A 389 -15.19 -7.24 -23.78
C ALA A 389 -14.74 -7.01 -25.24
N ASN A 390 -13.91 -6.02 -25.48
CA ASN A 390 -13.26 -5.66 -26.73
C ASN A 390 -12.09 -4.71 -26.44
N LEU A 391 -11.38 -4.27 -27.47
CA LEU A 391 -10.22 -3.39 -27.32
C LEU A 391 -10.57 -2.07 -26.61
N GLU A 392 -11.66 -1.40 -27.00
CA GLU A 392 -12.10 -0.16 -26.38
C GLU A 392 -12.40 -0.35 -24.88
N ASP A 393 -13.08 -1.43 -24.51
CA ASP A 393 -13.42 -1.74 -23.12
C ASP A 393 -12.18 -2.11 -22.29
N SER A 394 -11.24 -2.84 -22.90
CA SER A 394 -10.01 -3.28 -22.23
C SER A 394 -9.05 -2.14 -21.88
N GLN A 395 -9.11 -1.03 -22.60
CA GLN A 395 -8.27 0.15 -22.40
C GLN A 395 -8.86 1.16 -21.38
N LYS A 396 -10.09 0.95 -20.90
CA LYS A 396 -10.72 1.83 -19.94
C LYS A 396 -10.06 1.73 -18.56
N PRO A 397 -9.79 2.86 -17.89
CA PRO A 397 -9.38 2.84 -16.49
C PRO A 397 -10.55 2.46 -15.57
N ALA A 398 -10.26 1.78 -14.47
CA ALA A 398 -11.19 1.65 -13.35
C ALA A 398 -11.05 2.87 -12.43
N LEU A 399 -12.12 3.66 -12.31
CA LEU A 399 -12.14 4.89 -11.51
C LEU A 399 -12.84 4.63 -10.17
N LEU A 400 -12.16 4.96 -9.08
CA LEU A 400 -12.68 4.83 -7.72
C LEU A 400 -12.45 6.13 -6.95
N GLU A 401 -13.33 6.41 -5.99
CA GLU A 401 -13.16 7.50 -5.05
C GLU A 401 -13.41 6.99 -3.63
N HIS A 402 -12.51 7.31 -2.72
CA HIS A 402 -12.65 7.00 -1.31
C HIS A 402 -12.07 8.13 -0.47
N ASN A 403 -12.81 8.62 0.53
CA ASN A 403 -12.38 9.67 1.45
C ASN A 403 -11.79 10.92 0.74
N GLY A 404 -12.39 11.30 -0.41
CA GLY A 404 -11.93 12.43 -1.23
C GLY A 404 -10.68 12.16 -2.07
N ASN A 405 -10.05 11.00 -1.94
CA ASN A 405 -8.96 10.57 -2.81
C ASN A 405 -9.55 9.91 -4.07
N ARG A 406 -9.12 10.36 -5.24
CA ARG A 406 -9.61 9.90 -6.55
C ARG A 406 -8.55 9.01 -7.21
N PHE A 407 -8.88 7.76 -7.47
CA PHE A 407 -7.96 6.77 -8.03
C PHE A 407 -8.35 6.41 -9.46
N ALA A 408 -7.34 6.20 -10.31
CA ALA A 408 -7.49 5.59 -11.61
C ALA A 408 -6.55 4.38 -11.71
N PHE A 409 -7.13 3.18 -11.80
CA PHE A 409 -6.37 1.96 -12.08
C PHE A 409 -6.37 1.70 -13.57
N ILE A 410 -5.20 1.52 -14.16
CA ILE A 410 -5.03 1.27 -15.59
C ILE A 410 -3.92 0.24 -15.80
N GLY A 411 -4.02 -0.54 -16.88
CA GLY A 411 -3.01 -1.57 -17.13
C GLY A 411 -3.08 -2.13 -18.54
N CYS A 412 -2.04 -2.86 -18.92
CA CYS A 412 -2.00 -3.58 -20.19
C CYS A 412 -1.04 -4.77 -20.13
N ASN A 413 -1.12 -5.63 -21.15
CA ASN A 413 -0.25 -6.79 -21.35
C ASN A 413 0.67 -6.53 -22.57
N PRO A 414 1.98 -6.33 -22.37
CA PRO A 414 2.90 -6.06 -23.47
C PRO A 414 3.41 -7.32 -24.17
N ILE A 415 3.30 -8.50 -23.54
CA ILE A 415 4.02 -9.72 -23.97
C ILE A 415 3.11 -10.67 -24.75
N GLY A 416 1.80 -10.63 -24.53
CA GLY A 416 0.87 -11.58 -25.15
C GLY A 416 0.69 -12.86 -24.31
N PRO A 417 0.40 -13.98 -24.95
CA PRO A 417 0.32 -14.23 -26.41
C PRO A 417 -0.79 -13.46 -27.11
N ALA A 418 -0.68 -13.32 -28.44
CA ALA A 418 -1.61 -12.51 -29.23
C ALA A 418 -3.09 -12.93 -29.10
N PHE A 419 -3.37 -14.21 -28.82
CA PHE A 419 -4.73 -14.68 -28.60
C PHE A 419 -5.32 -14.20 -27.26
N ALA A 420 -4.48 -13.81 -26.30
CA ALA A 420 -4.94 -13.28 -25.03
C ALA A 420 -5.37 -11.80 -25.12
N TRP A 421 -4.95 -11.11 -26.17
CA TRP A 421 -5.25 -9.69 -26.35
C TRP A 421 -6.67 -9.46 -26.88
N ALA A 422 -7.30 -8.43 -26.36
CA ALA A 422 -8.55 -7.90 -26.90
C ALA A 422 -8.35 -7.34 -28.32
N THR A 423 -9.38 -7.50 -29.16
CA THR A 423 -9.46 -6.90 -30.49
C THR A 423 -10.71 -6.00 -30.57
N GLU A 424 -10.96 -5.38 -31.71
CA GLU A 424 -12.18 -4.57 -31.91
C GLU A 424 -13.47 -5.35 -31.59
N THR A 425 -13.47 -6.67 -31.79
CA THR A 425 -14.66 -7.52 -31.65
C THR A 425 -14.54 -8.67 -30.66
N GLU A 426 -13.35 -8.96 -30.17
CA GLU A 426 -13.11 -10.08 -29.25
C GLU A 426 -12.62 -9.56 -27.89
N PRO A 427 -13.05 -10.18 -26.77
CA PRO A 427 -12.60 -9.82 -25.45
C PRO A 427 -11.16 -10.26 -25.21
N GLY A 428 -10.52 -9.72 -24.16
CA GLY A 428 -9.18 -10.11 -23.76
C GLY A 428 -8.48 -9.06 -22.91
N ALA A 429 -7.20 -9.27 -22.67
CA ALA A 429 -6.33 -8.29 -22.02
C ALA A 429 -6.02 -7.12 -22.97
N ALA A 430 -5.85 -5.92 -22.45
CA ALA A 430 -5.46 -4.75 -23.22
C ALA A 430 -4.03 -4.92 -23.76
N PRO A 431 -3.79 -4.89 -25.09
CA PRO A 431 -2.42 -4.87 -25.62
C PRO A 431 -1.76 -3.52 -25.30
N CYS A 432 -0.52 -3.52 -24.81
CA CYS A 432 0.21 -2.28 -24.59
C CYS A 432 0.63 -1.59 -25.90
N GLY A 433 0.87 -2.38 -26.96
CA GLY A 433 1.39 -1.86 -28.23
C GLY A 433 2.76 -1.20 -28.04
N ASP A 434 2.86 0.07 -28.44
CA ASP A 434 4.04 0.92 -28.26
C ASP A 434 3.94 1.80 -26.98
N TYR A 435 2.99 1.51 -26.10
CA TYR A 435 2.66 2.25 -24.87
C TYR A 435 2.12 3.68 -25.10
N GLU A 436 1.99 4.18 -26.31
CA GLU A 436 1.57 5.58 -26.53
C GLU A 436 0.15 5.84 -26.02
N TRP A 437 -0.79 4.89 -26.23
CA TRP A 437 -2.16 5.07 -25.77
C TRP A 437 -2.25 5.14 -24.25
N ILE A 438 -1.56 4.22 -23.52
CA ILE A 438 -1.64 4.18 -22.07
C ILE A 438 -0.91 5.36 -21.42
N LYS A 439 0.23 5.79 -21.98
CA LYS A 439 0.93 7.01 -21.53
C LYS A 439 0.06 8.25 -21.70
N SER A 440 -0.64 8.36 -22.83
CA SER A 440 -1.57 9.47 -23.08
C SER A 440 -2.74 9.48 -22.10
N GLU A 441 -3.32 8.31 -21.80
CA GLU A 441 -4.42 8.19 -20.85
C GLU A 441 -3.97 8.49 -19.42
N ILE A 442 -2.79 8.00 -19.01
CA ILE A 442 -2.19 8.31 -17.70
C ILE A 442 -1.99 9.80 -17.53
N ALA A 443 -1.43 10.49 -18.54
CA ALA A 443 -1.21 11.93 -18.49
C ALA A 443 -2.54 12.71 -18.35
N ASP A 444 -3.57 12.33 -19.10
CA ASP A 444 -4.91 12.94 -19.03
C ASP A 444 -5.57 12.72 -17.65
N LEU A 445 -5.43 11.51 -17.08
CA LEU A 445 -5.95 11.19 -15.75
C LEU A 445 -5.22 11.97 -14.64
N ALA A 446 -3.89 12.06 -14.73
CA ALA A 446 -3.08 12.83 -13.79
C ALA A 446 -3.41 14.34 -13.86
N GLU A 447 -3.58 14.91 -15.07
CA GLU A 447 -4.00 16.30 -15.25
C GLU A 447 -5.40 16.56 -14.65
N LYS A 448 -6.30 15.56 -14.70
CA LYS A 448 -7.61 15.62 -14.05
C LYS A 448 -7.57 15.44 -12.53
N GLY A 449 -6.39 15.25 -11.94
CA GLY A 449 -6.16 15.12 -10.50
C GLY A 449 -6.50 13.73 -9.94
N TYR A 450 -6.40 12.68 -10.75
CA TYR A 450 -6.44 11.30 -10.26
C TYR A 450 -5.05 10.85 -9.78
N ILE A 451 -5.06 10.05 -8.74
CA ILE A 451 -3.91 9.24 -8.33
C ILE A 451 -3.89 8.03 -9.25
N VAL A 452 -2.94 7.97 -10.17
CA VAL A 452 -2.88 6.91 -11.18
C VAL A 452 -2.03 5.74 -10.67
N ILE A 453 -2.63 4.54 -10.67
CA ILE A 453 -1.98 3.27 -10.35
C ILE A 453 -1.97 2.44 -11.64
N ALA A 454 -0.78 2.25 -12.21
CA ALA A 454 -0.59 1.50 -13.44
C ALA A 454 -0.03 0.11 -13.15
N THR A 455 -0.64 -0.94 -13.73
CA THR A 455 -0.21 -2.32 -13.53
C THR A 455 0.03 -3.03 -14.86
N PHE A 456 1.00 -3.93 -14.87
CA PHE A 456 1.41 -4.64 -16.07
C PHE A 456 1.66 -6.11 -15.77
N GLN A 457 0.98 -6.99 -16.50
CA GLN A 457 1.50 -8.34 -16.60
C GLN A 457 2.63 -8.33 -17.64
N TYR A 458 3.86 -8.24 -17.13
CA TYR A 458 5.06 -8.06 -17.93
C TYR A 458 5.64 -9.42 -18.38
N ILE A 459 6.96 -9.59 -18.37
CA ILE A 459 7.60 -10.83 -18.78
C ILE A 459 7.64 -11.85 -17.63
N GLU A 460 7.38 -13.12 -17.93
CA GLU A 460 7.65 -14.22 -17.01
C GLU A 460 9.17 -14.41 -16.89
N TYR A 461 9.72 -13.85 -15.83
CA TYR A 461 11.17 -13.79 -15.60
C TYR A 461 11.51 -14.01 -14.13
N TYR A 462 12.01 -15.20 -13.81
CA TYR A 462 12.22 -15.70 -12.44
C TYR A 462 13.51 -15.19 -11.78
N GLU A 463 13.90 -13.96 -12.07
CA GLU A 463 15.02 -13.28 -11.43
C GLU A 463 14.55 -12.05 -10.66
N PRO A 464 15.09 -11.78 -9.44
CA PRO A 464 14.63 -10.66 -8.63
C PRO A 464 15.07 -9.29 -9.17
N VAL A 465 16.10 -9.24 -10.03
CA VAL A 465 16.55 -8.01 -10.70
C VAL A 465 15.80 -7.88 -12.02
N PRO A 466 15.04 -6.79 -12.27
CA PRO A 466 14.36 -6.57 -13.54
C PRO A 466 15.35 -6.40 -14.69
N THR A 467 14.92 -6.71 -15.92
CA THR A 467 15.73 -6.44 -17.12
C THR A 467 15.83 -4.93 -17.39
N GLU A 468 16.85 -4.50 -18.14
CA GLU A 468 16.98 -3.09 -18.55
C GLU A 468 15.73 -2.58 -19.31
N GLN A 469 15.12 -3.43 -20.15
CA GLN A 469 13.89 -3.08 -20.86
C GLN A 469 12.71 -2.90 -19.90
N HIS A 470 12.59 -3.76 -18.89
CA HIS A 470 11.56 -3.66 -17.85
C HIS A 470 11.68 -2.32 -17.09
N VAL A 471 12.90 -1.97 -16.69
CA VAL A 471 13.19 -0.68 -16.04
C VAL A 471 12.83 0.50 -16.95
N HIS A 472 13.24 0.45 -18.22
CA HIS A 472 12.94 1.49 -19.20
C HIS A 472 11.43 1.72 -19.37
N ASP A 473 10.68 0.63 -19.56
CA ASP A 473 9.23 0.72 -19.82
C ASP A 473 8.46 1.23 -18.60
N PHE A 474 8.78 0.75 -17.39
CA PHE A 474 8.08 1.18 -16.17
C PHE A 474 8.40 2.63 -15.80
N ARG A 475 9.64 3.08 -16.01
CA ARG A 475 9.99 4.49 -15.84
C ARG A 475 9.27 5.39 -16.85
N ALA A 476 9.09 4.95 -18.10
CA ALA A 476 8.33 5.71 -19.09
C ALA A 476 6.84 5.87 -18.70
N ILE A 477 6.28 4.92 -17.96
CA ILE A 477 4.92 4.99 -17.38
C ILE A 477 4.89 5.96 -16.19
N ALA A 478 5.91 5.94 -15.35
CA ALA A 478 6.05 6.92 -14.26
C ALA A 478 6.21 8.34 -14.82
N ASP A 479 7.05 8.54 -15.84
CA ASP A 479 7.22 9.82 -16.55
C ASP A 479 5.91 10.34 -17.16
N ALA A 480 4.97 9.46 -17.51
CA ALA A 480 3.65 9.85 -17.98
C ALA A 480 2.72 10.35 -16.86
N GLY A 481 3.09 10.20 -15.60
CA GLY A 481 2.35 10.71 -14.43
C GLY A 481 1.72 9.64 -13.53
N ALA A 482 2.06 8.35 -13.70
CA ALA A 482 1.62 7.31 -12.77
C ALA A 482 2.28 7.49 -11.40
N THR A 483 1.48 7.53 -10.33
CA THR A 483 1.97 7.62 -8.94
C THR A 483 2.58 6.29 -8.49
N ILE A 484 1.98 5.18 -8.93
CA ILE A 484 2.45 3.82 -8.64
C ILE A 484 2.50 3.05 -9.95
N VAL A 485 3.60 2.34 -10.19
CA VAL A 485 3.75 1.38 -11.28
C VAL A 485 4.07 0.02 -10.68
N SER A 486 3.22 -0.97 -10.92
CA SER A 486 3.35 -2.30 -10.31
C SER A 486 3.35 -3.40 -11.38
N GLY A 487 4.28 -4.35 -11.23
CA GLY A 487 4.41 -5.51 -12.11
C GLY A 487 3.78 -6.76 -11.55
N SER A 488 3.23 -7.57 -12.43
CA SER A 488 2.84 -8.96 -12.16
C SER A 488 3.49 -9.89 -13.19
N GLN A 489 3.23 -11.21 -13.14
CA GLN A 489 3.73 -12.26 -14.04
C GLN A 489 5.13 -12.81 -13.71
N ALA A 490 6.00 -12.10 -13.05
CA ALA A 490 7.31 -12.65 -12.68
C ALA A 490 7.20 -13.88 -11.77
N HIS A 491 6.06 -14.08 -11.11
CA HIS A 491 5.76 -15.12 -10.12
C HIS A 491 6.75 -15.19 -8.95
N ILE A 492 7.65 -14.22 -8.88
CA ILE A 492 8.57 -13.99 -7.75
C ILE A 492 8.61 -12.50 -7.44
N PRO A 493 8.91 -12.13 -6.20
CA PRO A 493 9.20 -10.74 -5.86
C PRO A 493 10.43 -10.21 -6.61
N GLN A 494 10.27 -9.02 -7.19
CA GLN A 494 11.34 -8.30 -7.89
C GLN A 494 11.69 -6.99 -7.17
N ALA A 495 12.74 -6.32 -7.63
CA ALA A 495 13.20 -5.05 -7.10
C ALA A 495 12.14 -3.95 -7.13
N MET A 496 12.39 -2.89 -6.40
CA MET A 496 11.56 -1.69 -6.36
C MET A 496 12.43 -0.44 -6.38
N GLU A 497 11.86 0.69 -6.77
CA GLU A 497 12.55 1.99 -6.74
C GLU A 497 11.57 3.16 -6.52
N PHE A 498 12.12 4.27 -6.03
CA PHE A 498 11.49 5.58 -6.13
C PHE A 498 12.09 6.31 -7.34
N TYR A 499 11.25 6.65 -8.29
CA TYR A 499 11.65 7.32 -9.52
C TYR A 499 10.77 8.53 -9.79
N ASP A 500 11.34 9.71 -9.81
CA ASP A 500 10.68 11.01 -10.06
C ASP A 500 9.34 11.21 -9.31
N GLY A 501 9.31 10.86 -8.02
CA GLY A 501 8.13 10.96 -7.16
C GLY A 501 7.18 9.77 -7.22
N SER A 502 7.37 8.84 -8.16
CA SER A 502 6.61 7.59 -8.26
C SER A 502 7.27 6.47 -7.47
N PHE A 503 6.45 5.50 -7.03
CA PHE A 503 6.92 4.23 -6.53
C PHE A 503 6.75 3.15 -7.60
N ILE A 504 7.84 2.48 -7.95
CA ILE A 504 7.85 1.38 -8.93
C ILE A 504 8.19 0.10 -8.21
N HIS A 505 7.33 -0.92 -8.31
CA HIS A 505 7.58 -2.28 -7.85
C HIS A 505 7.49 -3.24 -9.05
N TYR A 506 8.62 -3.75 -9.49
CA TYR A 506 8.74 -4.52 -10.74
C TYR A 506 7.99 -5.86 -10.71
N GLY A 507 7.78 -6.45 -9.54
CA GLY A 507 7.00 -7.66 -9.36
C GLY A 507 6.69 -7.97 -7.91
N LEU A 508 5.40 -8.15 -7.59
CA LEU A 508 4.94 -8.49 -6.24
C LEU A 508 5.05 -9.99 -5.93
N GLY A 509 5.23 -10.83 -6.95
CA GLY A 509 5.14 -12.28 -6.84
C GLY A 509 3.70 -12.78 -7.00
N ASN A 510 3.38 -13.89 -6.33
CA ASN A 510 2.03 -14.47 -6.33
C ASN A 510 1.21 -13.99 -5.12
N LEU A 511 -0.10 -14.26 -5.12
CA LEU A 511 -0.97 -14.21 -3.96
C LEU A 511 -1.64 -15.56 -3.75
N PHE A 512 -2.58 -15.94 -4.64
CA PHE A 512 -3.28 -17.23 -4.58
C PHE A 512 -2.93 -18.05 -5.83
N PHE A 513 -1.75 -18.65 -5.81
CA PHE A 513 -1.25 -19.47 -6.90
C PHE A 513 -0.34 -20.57 -6.40
N ASP A 514 -0.32 -21.75 -7.05
CA ASP A 514 0.25 -22.98 -6.52
C ASP A 514 1.76 -23.16 -6.73
N GLN A 515 2.48 -22.13 -7.11
CA GLN A 515 3.93 -22.23 -7.31
C GLN A 515 4.67 -22.29 -5.97
N MET A 516 5.22 -23.45 -5.64
CA MET A 516 5.86 -23.75 -4.36
C MET A 516 7.39 -23.75 -4.42
N ASP A 517 7.97 -23.42 -5.57
CA ASP A 517 9.42 -23.39 -5.73
C ASP A 517 10.02 -22.17 -5.03
N GLY A 518 11.04 -22.37 -4.22
CA GLY A 518 11.85 -21.39 -3.52
C GLY A 518 11.36 -19.94 -3.50
N PRO A 519 11.78 -19.10 -4.47
CA PRO A 519 11.38 -17.69 -4.53
C PRO A 519 9.88 -17.46 -4.78
N SER A 520 9.21 -18.34 -5.57
CA SER A 520 7.80 -18.17 -5.96
C SER A 520 6.80 -18.31 -4.80
N ARG A 521 7.26 -18.82 -3.65
CA ARG A 521 6.46 -18.86 -2.42
C ARG A 521 6.42 -17.54 -1.67
N ARG A 522 7.34 -16.63 -1.98
CA ARG A 522 7.45 -15.34 -1.30
C ARG A 522 6.59 -14.33 -2.03
N GLU A 523 5.90 -13.52 -1.26
CA GLU A 523 4.88 -12.61 -1.76
C GLU A 523 5.01 -11.26 -1.10
N PHE A 524 4.79 -10.20 -1.87
CA PHE A 524 4.52 -8.87 -1.37
C PHE A 524 3.03 -8.55 -1.52
N LEU A 525 2.52 -7.87 -0.50
CA LEU A 525 1.29 -7.11 -0.56
C LEU A 525 1.69 -5.67 -0.21
N ASP A 526 1.59 -4.79 -1.18
CA ASP A 526 1.99 -3.41 -0.98
C ASP A 526 0.82 -2.61 -0.45
N ARG A 527 0.95 -2.09 0.76
CA ARG A 527 -0.03 -1.22 1.39
C ARG A 527 0.36 0.23 1.14
N HIS A 528 -0.30 0.88 0.20
CA HIS A 528 -0.10 2.29 -0.12
C HIS A 528 -1.10 3.15 0.63
N VAL A 529 -0.63 4.25 1.21
CA VAL A 529 -1.45 5.17 2.01
C VAL A 529 -1.51 6.53 1.35
N PHE A 530 -2.73 7.01 1.18
CA PHE A 530 -3.04 8.31 0.59
C PHE A 530 -3.80 9.17 1.58
N TYR A 531 -3.54 10.46 1.55
CA TYR A 531 -4.18 11.43 2.43
C TYR A 531 -4.39 12.76 1.71
N ASP A 532 -5.65 13.19 1.60
CA ASP A 532 -6.03 14.48 1.00
C ASP A 532 -5.42 14.67 -0.41
N GLY A 533 -5.51 13.64 -1.26
CA GLY A 533 -4.97 13.62 -2.62
C GLY A 533 -3.46 13.36 -2.74
N ARG A 534 -2.74 13.17 -1.63
CA ARG A 534 -1.29 12.95 -1.61
C ARG A 534 -0.95 11.50 -1.28
N TYR A 535 0.04 10.95 -1.94
CA TYR A 535 0.70 9.71 -1.57
C TYR A 535 1.67 9.97 -0.40
N ILE A 536 1.48 9.31 0.76
CA ILE A 536 2.19 9.65 1.99
C ILE A 536 2.99 8.50 2.60
N SER A 537 2.69 7.23 2.24
CA SER A 537 3.43 6.09 2.80
C SER A 537 3.21 4.82 1.99
N THR A 538 4.19 3.92 2.03
CA THR A 538 4.04 2.52 1.62
C THR A 538 4.59 1.60 2.69
N GLU A 539 3.84 0.55 3.00
CA GLU A 539 4.25 -0.54 3.86
C GLU A 539 4.31 -1.84 3.06
N LEU A 540 5.42 -2.54 3.15
CA LEU A 540 5.61 -3.85 2.53
C LEU A 540 5.11 -4.94 3.47
N VAL A 541 3.91 -5.45 3.24
CA VAL A 541 3.43 -6.66 3.91
C VAL A 541 4.02 -7.86 3.19
N THR A 542 4.63 -8.79 3.93
CA THR A 542 5.30 -9.95 3.35
C THR A 542 4.60 -11.23 3.74
N ALA A 543 4.35 -12.09 2.75
CA ALA A 543 3.72 -13.38 2.96
C ALA A 543 4.55 -14.54 2.40
N MET A 544 4.22 -15.72 2.89
CA MET A 544 4.83 -16.99 2.46
C MET A 544 3.72 -17.97 2.13
N LEU A 545 3.67 -18.44 0.89
CA LEU A 545 2.72 -19.46 0.46
C LEU A 545 3.01 -20.80 1.13
N GLU A 546 1.98 -21.41 1.68
CA GLU A 546 1.98 -22.76 2.23
C GLU A 546 0.91 -23.61 1.57
N ASP A 547 1.20 -24.91 1.51
CA ASP A 547 0.24 -25.93 1.08
C ASP A 547 -0.44 -25.62 -0.27
N PHE A 548 0.31 -25.01 -1.20
CA PHE A 548 -0.11 -24.66 -2.57
C PHE A 548 -1.25 -23.64 -2.67
N ALA A 549 -1.77 -23.11 -1.58
CA ALA A 549 -2.98 -22.30 -1.63
C ALA A 549 -3.07 -21.23 -0.54
N ARG A 550 -2.33 -21.36 0.56
CA ARG A 550 -2.57 -20.59 1.77
C ARG A 550 -1.39 -19.68 2.10
N PRO A 551 -1.39 -18.43 1.65
CA PRO A 551 -0.43 -17.43 2.13
C PRO A 551 -0.59 -17.21 3.64
N ARG A 552 0.52 -17.03 4.32
CA ARG A 552 0.56 -16.54 5.70
C ARG A 552 1.55 -15.39 5.83
N PRO A 553 1.38 -14.48 6.78
CA PRO A 553 2.41 -13.51 7.11
C PRO A 553 3.75 -14.20 7.39
N MET A 554 4.85 -13.65 6.89
CA MET A 554 6.18 -14.14 7.23
C MET A 554 6.45 -13.96 8.72
N ARG A 555 7.15 -14.93 9.32
CA ARG A 555 7.71 -14.76 10.66
C ARG A 555 8.76 -13.65 10.66
N THR A 556 9.04 -13.06 11.81
CA THR A 556 9.99 -11.95 11.92
C THR A 556 11.36 -12.26 11.33
N ASP A 557 11.87 -13.48 11.54
CA ASP A 557 13.13 -13.94 10.98
C ASP A 557 13.10 -14.12 9.47
N GLU A 558 12.03 -14.71 8.93
CA GLU A 558 11.82 -14.85 7.48
C GLU A 558 11.72 -13.48 6.79
N ARG A 559 10.91 -12.59 7.38
CA ARG A 559 10.70 -11.23 6.88
C ARG A 559 12.00 -10.44 6.86
N ALA A 560 12.80 -10.50 7.93
CA ALA A 560 14.05 -9.77 8.03
C ALA A 560 15.03 -10.17 6.93
N VAL A 561 15.21 -11.46 6.71
CA VAL A 561 16.08 -11.98 5.65
C VAL A 561 15.54 -11.61 4.26
N PHE A 562 14.23 -11.73 4.07
CA PHE A 562 13.60 -11.45 2.78
C PHE A 562 13.69 -9.97 2.42
N LEU A 563 13.34 -9.07 3.34
CA LEU A 563 13.43 -7.62 3.11
C LEU A 563 14.87 -7.16 2.88
N ALA A 564 15.83 -7.63 3.70
CA ALA A 564 17.24 -7.28 3.51
C ALA A 564 17.73 -7.66 2.10
N ARG A 565 17.34 -8.85 1.61
CA ARG A 565 17.64 -9.26 0.24
C ARG A 565 16.99 -8.34 -0.80
N MET A 566 15.70 -8.05 -0.65
CA MET A 566 14.97 -7.23 -1.63
C MET A 566 15.47 -5.79 -1.66
N PHE A 567 15.85 -5.23 -0.53
CA PHE A 567 16.48 -3.91 -0.46
C PHE A 567 17.89 -3.90 -1.10
N GLY A 568 18.66 -4.99 -0.95
CA GLY A 568 19.92 -5.17 -1.66
C GLY A 568 19.75 -5.25 -3.17
N VAL A 569 18.76 -6.03 -3.65
CA VAL A 569 18.40 -6.14 -5.08
C VAL A 569 17.95 -4.79 -5.64
N SER A 570 17.26 -3.98 -4.84
CA SER A 570 16.81 -2.63 -5.20
C SER A 570 17.92 -1.56 -5.13
N GLY A 571 19.15 -1.95 -4.75
CA GLY A 571 20.28 -1.03 -4.64
C GLY A 571 20.24 -0.10 -3.42
N TRP A 572 19.42 -0.42 -2.41
CA TRP A 572 19.22 0.42 -1.22
C TRP A 572 20.03 -0.04 0.01
N SER A 573 20.70 -1.17 -0.07
CA SER A 573 21.59 -1.67 0.96
C SER A 573 22.75 -2.46 0.36
N ASP A 574 23.83 -2.62 1.13
CA ASP A 574 25.01 -3.40 0.74
C ASP A 574 24.80 -4.93 0.86
N THR A 575 23.58 -5.38 1.18
CA THR A 575 23.28 -6.81 1.28
C THR A 575 23.37 -7.46 -0.10
N PRO A 576 24.27 -8.45 -0.31
CA PRO A 576 24.38 -9.10 -1.59
C PRO A 576 23.06 -9.79 -1.99
N PRO A 577 22.64 -9.72 -3.27
CA PRO A 577 21.40 -10.33 -3.74
C PRO A 577 21.36 -11.86 -3.59
N ASP A 578 22.51 -12.50 -3.41
CA ASP A 578 22.67 -13.98 -3.37
C ASP A 578 22.68 -14.60 -1.95
N GLN A 579 22.42 -13.83 -0.88
CA GLN A 579 22.38 -14.35 0.50
C GLN A 579 20.99 -14.65 1.03
#